data_304573ef02841a5ee149b1facad837e0
#
_entry.id   304573ef02841a5ee149b1facad837e0
#
_cell.length_a   1.000
_cell.length_b   1.000
_cell.length_c   1.000
_cell.angle_alpha   90.00
_cell.angle_beta   90.00
_cell.angle_gamma   90.00
#
_symmetry.space_group_name_H-M   'P 1'
#
loop_
_entity.id
_entity.type
_entity.pdbx_description
1 polymer ?
#
loop_
_entity_poly.entity_id
_entity_poly.type
_entity_poly.pdbx_seq_one_letter_code
_entity_poly.pdbx_strand_id
1 'polypeptide(L)'
;MKDDDNSILLLEKGKRGLLQIVFGRTGIIIVSLIVQILFLFLAFYRLEGAMPYFWGGNTLLSAVIVLSLFGSDDNPTIKLTWFFILAVLPVFGLILYVYIKTDLGHRLMIRRYNDIQAQTEDLIASPAACKAEDLPPETQGLAAYLERRGFPCYQNTEAEYFPLGDDAFEVMLQELKRAEHFIFLEYFIVSEGYMWGRILEILTEKVRKGVEVRLMYDGTCAVALLPYGYPKKLEKLGIAC
;
A
#
# COMPACT_ATOMS: atom_id res chain seq x y z
N MET A 1 -29.89 -25.78 -5.52
CA MET A 1 -29.01 -24.69 -5.21
C MET A 1 -27.74 -25.24 -4.52
N LYS A 2 -27.05 -26.17 -5.19
CA LYS A 2 -25.86 -26.87 -4.64
C LYS A 2 -24.78 -27.22 -5.68
N ASP A 3 -24.94 -26.78 -6.94
CA ASP A 3 -24.02 -27.12 -8.05
C ASP A 3 -23.22 -25.93 -8.62
N ASP A 4 -23.37 -24.70 -8.07
CA ASP A 4 -22.64 -23.53 -8.56
C ASP A 4 -21.25 -23.31 -7.90
N ASP A 5 -20.91 -24.12 -6.90
CA ASP A 5 -19.67 -23.92 -6.12
C ASP A 5 -18.40 -24.46 -6.82
N ASN A 6 -18.57 -25.22 -7.90
CA ASN A 6 -17.45 -25.86 -8.63
C ASN A 6 -16.96 -25.05 -9.86
N SER A 7 -17.59 -23.93 -10.18
CA SER A 7 -17.27 -23.12 -11.37
C SER A 7 -16.33 -21.94 -11.10
N ILE A 8 -16.02 -21.64 -9.84
CA ILE A 8 -15.19 -20.49 -9.48
C ILE A 8 -13.71 -20.87 -9.56
N LEU A 9 -12.98 -20.20 -10.46
CA LEU A 9 -11.54 -20.37 -10.57
C LEU A 9 -10.85 -19.65 -9.40
N LEU A 10 -10.46 -20.42 -8.40
CA LEU A 10 -9.64 -19.97 -7.29
C LEU A 10 -8.21 -20.49 -7.44
N LEU A 11 -7.24 -19.60 -7.33
CA LEU A 11 -5.85 -20.01 -7.24
C LEU A 11 -5.61 -20.59 -5.84
N GLU A 12 -5.07 -21.82 -5.79
CA GLU A 12 -4.79 -22.48 -4.51
C GLU A 12 -4.00 -21.57 -3.58
N LYS A 13 -4.50 -21.48 -2.35
CA LYS A 13 -3.83 -20.78 -1.28
C LYS A 13 -2.48 -21.45 -1.01
N GLY A 14 -1.39 -20.87 -1.46
CA GLY A 14 -0.06 -21.39 -1.23
C GLY A 14 0.18 -21.51 0.28
N LYS A 15 0.80 -22.62 0.73
CA LYS A 15 1.26 -22.75 2.11
C LYS A 15 2.12 -21.53 2.43
N ARG A 16 1.74 -20.77 3.45
CA ARG A 16 2.55 -19.65 3.94
C ARG A 16 3.91 -20.22 4.33
N GLY A 17 4.93 -19.99 3.50
CA GLY A 17 6.27 -20.46 3.77
C GLY A 17 6.82 -19.79 5.05
N LEU A 18 7.72 -20.47 5.74
CA LEU A 18 8.39 -19.99 6.96
C LEU A 18 8.97 -18.56 6.73
N LEU A 19 9.49 -18.31 5.55
CA LEU A 19 9.98 -16.98 5.13
C LEU A 19 8.87 -15.91 5.13
N GLN A 20 7.66 -16.25 4.72
CA GLN A 20 6.54 -15.30 4.70
C GLN A 20 6.05 -14.96 6.11
N ILE A 21 6.20 -15.89 7.05
CA ILE A 21 5.91 -15.65 8.48
C ILE A 21 7.02 -14.78 9.07
N VAL A 22 8.29 -15.07 8.78
CA VAL A 22 9.46 -14.32 9.32
C VAL A 22 9.55 -12.90 8.75
N PHE A 23 9.29 -12.72 7.45
CA PHE A 23 9.30 -11.41 6.81
C PHE A 23 7.94 -10.69 6.82
N GLY A 24 6.90 -11.32 7.36
CA GLY A 24 5.64 -10.65 7.67
C GLY A 24 5.83 -9.60 8.78
N ARG A 25 4.95 -8.59 8.84
CA ARG A 25 5.03 -7.51 9.85
C ARG A 25 5.22 -8.05 11.27
N THR A 26 4.47 -9.08 11.63
CA THR A 26 4.58 -9.74 12.95
C THR A 26 5.92 -10.47 13.14
N GLY A 27 6.42 -11.12 12.10
CA GLY A 27 7.72 -11.80 12.13
C GLY A 27 8.89 -10.83 12.32
N ILE A 28 8.88 -9.70 11.60
CA ILE A 28 9.89 -8.65 11.75
C ILE A 28 9.91 -8.11 13.18
N ILE A 29 8.73 -7.86 13.76
CA ILE A 29 8.61 -7.39 15.14
C ILE A 29 9.19 -8.43 16.11
N ILE A 30 8.83 -9.71 15.98
CA ILE A 30 9.32 -10.79 16.84
C ILE A 30 10.84 -10.95 16.72
N VAL A 31 11.36 -10.96 15.49
CA VAL A 31 12.82 -11.06 15.24
C VAL A 31 13.53 -9.85 15.84
N SER A 32 13.01 -8.64 15.67
CA SER A 32 13.59 -7.42 16.24
C SER A 32 13.60 -7.47 17.76
N LEU A 33 12.54 -7.97 18.41
CA LEU A 33 12.51 -8.14 19.87
C LEU A 33 13.52 -9.17 20.34
N ILE A 34 13.64 -10.31 19.66
CA ILE A 34 14.63 -11.36 19.98
C ILE A 34 16.05 -10.78 19.86
N VAL A 35 16.36 -10.09 18.76
CA VAL A 35 17.64 -9.43 18.55
C VAL A 35 17.94 -8.40 19.64
N GLN A 36 16.94 -7.63 20.05
CA GLN A 36 17.09 -6.66 21.13
C GLN A 36 17.37 -7.33 22.48
N ILE A 37 16.65 -8.39 22.84
CA ILE A 37 16.87 -9.15 24.09
C ILE A 37 18.28 -9.75 24.08
N LEU A 38 18.68 -10.37 22.96
CA LEU A 38 20.01 -10.93 22.78
C LEU A 38 21.10 -9.86 22.89
N PHE A 39 20.90 -8.71 22.25
CA PHE A 39 21.82 -7.57 22.33
C PHE A 39 21.95 -7.06 23.76
N LEU A 40 20.85 -6.89 24.48
CA LEU A 40 20.86 -6.46 25.88
C LEU A 40 21.61 -7.49 26.76
N PHE A 41 21.33 -8.78 26.56
CA PHE A 41 22.02 -9.86 27.30
C PHE A 41 23.54 -9.85 27.03
N LEU A 42 23.93 -9.75 25.76
CA LEU A 42 25.34 -9.69 25.37
C LEU A 42 26.03 -8.41 25.88
N ALA A 43 25.34 -7.29 25.87
CA ALA A 43 25.83 -6.01 26.39
C ALA A 43 26.06 -6.09 27.90
N PHE A 44 25.13 -6.65 28.65
CA PHE A 44 25.29 -6.91 30.08
C PHE A 44 26.47 -7.84 30.39
N TYR A 45 26.62 -8.90 29.60
CA TYR A 45 27.63 -9.93 29.86
C TYR A 45 29.06 -9.52 29.45
N ARG A 46 29.21 -8.73 28.35
CA ARG A 46 30.53 -8.39 27.77
C ARG A 46 31.03 -7.00 28.06
N LEU A 47 30.18 -6.06 28.46
CA LEU A 47 30.47 -4.62 28.51
C LEU A 47 30.27 -4.04 29.90
N GLU A 48 30.49 -4.79 30.98
CA GLU A 48 30.31 -4.30 32.37
C GLU A 48 30.99 -2.96 32.61
N GLY A 49 32.24 -2.77 32.11
CA GLY A 49 33.02 -1.53 32.28
C GLY A 49 32.55 -0.35 31.40
N ALA A 50 31.91 -0.61 30.26
CA ALA A 50 31.42 0.43 29.32
C ALA A 50 29.95 0.77 29.52
N MET A 51 29.21 -0.04 30.29
CA MET A 51 27.78 0.12 30.55
C MET A 51 27.36 1.50 31.04
N PRO A 52 28.03 2.15 32.02
CA PRO A 52 27.63 3.46 32.50
C PRO A 52 27.63 4.52 31.38
N TYR A 53 28.62 4.48 30.49
CA TYR A 53 28.75 5.42 29.37
C TYR A 53 27.70 5.17 28.29
N PHE A 54 27.42 3.90 28.02
CA PHE A 54 26.37 3.52 27.06
C PHE A 54 24.99 3.94 27.56
N TRP A 55 24.64 3.65 28.81
CA TRP A 55 23.38 4.05 29.42
C TRP A 55 23.25 5.56 29.53
N GLY A 56 24.33 6.25 29.94
CA GLY A 56 24.37 7.71 30.02
C GLY A 56 24.13 8.36 28.65
N GLY A 57 24.83 7.89 27.61
CA GLY A 57 24.66 8.39 26.24
C GLY A 57 23.27 8.14 25.69
N ASN A 58 22.72 6.93 25.87
CA ASN A 58 21.36 6.59 25.42
C ASN A 58 20.30 7.42 26.17
N THR A 59 20.46 7.63 27.47
CA THR A 59 19.54 8.46 28.28
C THR A 59 19.57 9.92 27.82
N LEU A 60 20.74 10.45 27.53
CA LEU A 60 20.90 11.82 27.02
C LEU A 60 20.21 11.97 25.66
N LEU A 61 20.45 11.05 24.73
CA LEU A 61 19.82 11.06 23.41
C LEU A 61 18.29 10.94 23.51
N SER A 62 17.79 10.03 24.34
CA SER A 62 16.36 9.88 24.58
C SER A 62 15.75 11.15 25.18
N ALA A 63 16.45 11.81 26.11
CA ALA A 63 15.99 13.08 26.68
C ALA A 63 15.92 14.18 25.61
N VAL A 64 16.91 14.29 24.73
CA VAL A 64 16.92 15.25 23.62
C VAL A 64 15.73 15.00 22.67
N ILE A 65 15.46 13.73 22.34
CA ILE A 65 14.33 13.38 21.48
C ILE A 65 12.99 13.71 22.17
N VAL A 66 12.86 13.38 23.45
CA VAL A 66 11.66 13.70 24.22
C VAL A 66 11.40 15.22 24.24
N LEU A 67 12.44 16.02 24.49
CA LEU A 67 12.34 17.48 24.43
C LEU A 67 11.93 17.97 23.03
N SER A 68 12.52 17.38 21.98
CA SER A 68 12.14 17.68 20.59
C SER A 68 10.69 17.32 20.29
N LEU A 69 10.20 16.19 20.82
CA LEU A 69 8.80 15.78 20.70
C LEU A 69 7.83 16.76 21.35
N PHE A 70 8.18 17.30 22.51
CA PHE A 70 7.36 18.33 23.17
C PHE A 70 7.24 19.61 22.33
N GLY A 71 8.30 20.00 21.63
CA GLY A 71 8.33 21.16 20.74
C GLY A 71 7.75 20.95 19.36
N SER A 72 7.39 19.70 18.96
CA SER A 72 6.81 19.42 17.65
C SER A 72 5.30 19.74 17.60
N ASP A 73 4.74 19.97 16.41
CA ASP A 73 3.30 20.16 16.18
C ASP A 73 2.56 18.83 15.96
N ASP A 74 3.21 17.68 16.27
CA ASP A 74 2.61 16.37 16.12
C ASP A 74 1.40 16.17 17.06
N ASN A 75 0.48 15.31 16.65
CA ASN A 75 -0.70 14.96 17.46
C ASN A 75 -0.27 14.43 18.85
N PRO A 76 -0.91 14.88 19.94
CA PRO A 76 -0.58 14.45 21.31
C PRO A 76 -0.53 12.94 21.51
N THR A 77 -1.43 12.19 20.87
CA THR A 77 -1.44 10.71 20.93
C THR A 77 -0.18 10.10 20.34
N ILE A 78 0.33 10.66 19.24
CA ILE A 78 1.58 10.22 18.61
C ILE A 78 2.77 10.53 19.53
N LYS A 79 2.79 11.71 20.17
CA LYS A 79 3.84 12.07 21.15
C LYS A 79 3.87 11.11 22.31
N LEU A 80 2.72 10.79 22.89
CA LEU A 80 2.60 9.83 23.99
C LEU A 80 3.05 8.43 23.59
N THR A 81 2.71 7.99 22.39
CA THR A 81 3.16 6.69 21.86
C THR A 81 4.68 6.62 21.75
N TRP A 82 5.31 7.67 21.21
CA TRP A 82 6.77 7.73 21.13
C TRP A 82 7.43 7.81 22.51
N PHE A 83 6.86 8.60 23.43
CA PHE A 83 7.35 8.66 24.80
C PHE A 83 7.34 7.28 25.47
N PHE A 84 6.26 6.53 25.30
CA PHE A 84 6.13 5.17 25.84
C PHE A 84 7.16 4.22 25.21
N ILE A 85 7.32 4.25 23.88
CA ILE A 85 8.28 3.40 23.15
C ILE A 85 9.71 3.71 23.61
N LEU A 86 10.08 4.98 23.74
CA LEU A 86 11.42 5.40 24.20
C LEU A 86 11.67 5.03 25.67
N ALA A 87 10.65 5.06 26.51
CA ALA A 87 10.77 4.70 27.92
C ALA A 87 10.93 3.18 28.12
N VAL A 88 10.18 2.38 27.37
CA VAL A 88 10.18 0.90 27.51
C VAL A 88 11.34 0.25 26.73
N LEU A 89 11.65 0.78 25.55
CA LEU A 89 12.63 0.23 24.61
C LEU A 89 13.64 1.32 24.17
N PRO A 90 14.48 1.82 25.06
CA PRO A 90 15.27 3.03 24.82
C PRO A 90 16.18 2.94 23.59
N VAL A 91 16.89 1.84 23.38
CA VAL A 91 17.81 1.67 22.24
C VAL A 91 17.03 1.45 20.94
N PHE A 92 16.06 0.55 20.95
CA PHE A 92 15.23 0.26 19.78
C PHE A 92 14.35 1.46 19.44
N GLY A 93 13.72 2.08 20.43
CA GLY A 93 12.88 3.25 20.26
C GLY A 93 13.64 4.43 19.65
N LEU A 94 14.90 4.64 20.06
CA LEU A 94 15.77 5.65 19.48
C LEU A 94 16.03 5.39 17.98
N ILE A 95 16.43 4.18 17.64
CA ILE A 95 16.72 3.79 16.25
C ILE A 95 15.45 3.91 15.40
N LEU A 96 14.34 3.39 15.92
CA LEU A 96 13.05 3.42 15.23
C LEU A 96 12.56 4.86 15.03
N TYR A 97 12.70 5.72 16.04
CA TYR A 97 12.32 7.12 15.94
C TYR A 97 13.12 7.84 14.87
N VAL A 98 14.45 7.70 14.89
CA VAL A 98 15.33 8.31 13.88
C VAL A 98 15.00 7.78 12.49
N TYR A 99 14.82 6.47 12.34
CA TYR A 99 14.45 5.85 11.07
C TYR A 99 13.16 6.42 10.50
N ILE A 100 12.12 6.55 11.32
CA ILE A 100 10.81 7.06 10.88
C ILE A 100 10.87 8.58 10.61
N LYS A 101 11.55 9.36 11.49
CA LYS A 101 11.64 10.82 11.30
C LYS A 101 12.57 11.24 10.15
N THR A 102 13.60 10.47 9.83
CA THR A 102 14.49 10.78 8.69
C THR A 102 13.83 10.53 7.33
N ASP A 103 12.79 9.68 7.33
CA ASP A 103 11.94 9.45 6.15
C ASP A 103 12.73 9.11 4.86
N LEU A 104 13.88 8.44 5.04
CA LEU A 104 14.83 8.15 3.95
C LEU A 104 14.16 7.36 2.81
N GLY A 105 13.34 6.36 3.18
CA GLY A 105 12.58 5.57 2.19
C GLY A 105 11.58 6.41 1.40
N HIS A 106 10.88 7.30 2.09
CA HIS A 106 9.89 8.19 1.49
C HIS A 106 10.53 9.21 0.55
N ARG A 107 11.68 9.80 0.94
CA ARG A 107 12.41 10.74 0.08
C ARG A 107 12.87 10.10 -1.23
N LEU A 108 13.33 8.86 -1.19
CA LEU A 108 13.71 8.11 -2.40
C LEU A 108 12.48 7.82 -3.27
N MET A 109 11.36 7.43 -2.66
CA MET A 109 10.10 7.16 -3.36
C MET A 109 9.52 8.43 -3.98
N ILE A 110 9.52 9.56 -3.26
CA ILE A 110 9.05 10.86 -3.81
C ILE A 110 9.91 11.29 -5.00
N ARG A 111 11.23 11.15 -4.93
CA ARG A 111 12.08 11.49 -6.08
C ARG A 111 11.69 10.68 -7.30
N ARG A 112 11.59 9.37 -7.16
CA ARG A 112 11.18 8.48 -8.26
C ARG A 112 9.77 8.80 -8.77
N TYR A 113 8.84 9.10 -7.87
CA TYR A 113 7.49 9.53 -8.23
C TYR A 113 7.51 10.82 -9.05
N ASN A 114 8.25 11.83 -8.60
CA ASN A 114 8.38 13.12 -9.31
C ASN A 114 9.03 12.93 -10.69
N ASP A 115 10.04 12.05 -10.80
CA ASP A 115 10.67 11.73 -12.08
C ASP A 115 9.68 11.08 -13.06
N ILE A 116 8.86 10.13 -12.58
CA ILE A 116 7.82 9.48 -13.37
C ILE A 116 6.74 10.51 -13.76
N GLN A 117 6.30 11.33 -12.83
CA GLN A 117 5.30 12.36 -13.08
C GLN A 117 5.77 13.34 -14.16
N ALA A 118 7.01 13.83 -14.07
CA ALA A 118 7.58 14.70 -15.09
C ALA A 118 7.67 14.04 -16.48
N GLN A 119 7.92 12.73 -16.55
CA GLN A 119 7.96 11.97 -17.81
C GLN A 119 6.57 11.70 -18.40
N THR A 120 5.52 11.72 -17.57
CA THR A 120 4.15 11.37 -17.98
C THR A 120 3.22 12.59 -18.06
N GLU A 121 3.69 13.78 -17.71
CA GLU A 121 2.89 15.00 -17.67
C GLU A 121 2.22 15.29 -19.02
N ASP A 122 2.96 15.15 -20.12
CA ASP A 122 2.45 15.33 -21.47
C ASP A 122 1.41 14.30 -21.89
N LEU A 123 1.44 13.08 -21.26
CA LEU A 123 0.48 12.03 -21.55
C LEU A 123 -0.86 12.21 -20.84
N ILE A 124 -0.87 12.98 -19.75
CA ILE A 124 -2.07 13.28 -18.95
C ILE A 124 -2.84 14.47 -19.52
N ALA A 125 -2.18 15.33 -20.30
CA ALA A 125 -2.81 16.44 -20.97
C ALA A 125 -3.86 15.95 -21.95
N SER A 126 -5.14 16.03 -21.58
CA SER A 126 -6.25 15.54 -22.38
C SER A 126 -6.93 16.69 -23.12
N PRO A 127 -7.17 16.57 -24.44
CA PRO A 127 -7.96 17.53 -25.19
C PRO A 127 -9.45 17.56 -24.77
N ALA A 128 -9.90 16.61 -23.97
CA ALA A 128 -11.26 16.55 -23.43
C ALA A 128 -11.43 17.32 -22.10
N ALA A 129 -10.40 18.03 -21.64
CA ALA A 129 -10.51 18.87 -20.46
C ALA A 129 -11.44 20.06 -20.73
N CYS A 130 -12.41 20.28 -19.86
CA CYS A 130 -13.22 21.50 -19.87
C CYS A 130 -12.59 22.56 -18.97
N LYS A 131 -12.88 23.84 -19.26
CA LYS A 131 -12.46 24.92 -18.37
C LYS A 131 -13.39 25.01 -17.16
N ALA A 132 -12.85 25.38 -16.01
CA ALA A 132 -13.67 25.60 -14.82
C ALA A 132 -14.81 26.63 -15.06
N GLU A 133 -14.60 27.59 -15.98
CA GLU A 133 -15.58 28.61 -16.36
C GLU A 133 -16.82 28.03 -17.07
N ASP A 134 -16.70 26.87 -17.71
CA ASP A 134 -17.78 26.18 -18.44
C ASP A 134 -18.71 25.38 -17.51
N LEU A 135 -18.37 25.30 -16.22
CA LEU A 135 -19.12 24.54 -15.22
C LEU A 135 -20.15 25.44 -14.48
N PRO A 136 -21.15 24.81 -13.83
CA PRO A 136 -22.08 25.55 -12.99
C PRO A 136 -21.37 26.39 -11.93
N PRO A 137 -21.86 27.61 -11.61
CA PRO A 137 -21.19 28.55 -10.69
C PRO A 137 -20.79 27.92 -9.34
N GLU A 138 -21.60 26.97 -8.83
CA GLU A 138 -21.38 26.29 -7.55
C GLU A 138 -20.12 25.42 -7.56
N THR A 139 -19.72 24.92 -8.71
CA THR A 139 -18.60 23.98 -8.88
C THR A 139 -17.34 24.64 -9.43
N GLN A 140 -17.45 25.85 -9.98
CA GLN A 140 -16.30 26.56 -10.59
C GLN A 140 -15.12 26.75 -9.64
N GLY A 141 -15.38 27.11 -8.39
CA GLY A 141 -14.34 27.32 -7.38
C GLY A 141 -13.56 26.03 -7.08
N LEU A 142 -14.26 24.90 -6.95
CA LEU A 142 -13.67 23.60 -6.73
C LEU A 142 -12.89 23.14 -7.97
N ALA A 143 -13.48 23.29 -9.16
CA ALA A 143 -12.83 22.91 -10.40
C ALA A 143 -11.54 23.69 -10.64
N ALA A 144 -11.56 25.02 -10.45
CA ALA A 144 -10.37 25.87 -10.57
C ALA A 144 -9.29 25.55 -9.54
N TYR A 145 -9.67 25.09 -8.34
CA TYR A 145 -8.71 24.62 -7.36
C TYR A 145 -8.06 23.31 -7.80
N LEU A 146 -8.86 22.34 -8.26
CA LEU A 146 -8.37 21.04 -8.73
C LEU A 146 -7.48 21.17 -9.96
N GLU A 147 -7.86 22.02 -10.92
CA GLU A 147 -7.08 22.31 -12.12
C GLU A 147 -5.68 22.86 -11.78
N ARG A 148 -5.61 23.81 -10.84
CA ARG A 148 -4.32 24.35 -10.34
C ARG A 148 -3.45 23.30 -9.64
N ARG A 149 -4.04 22.19 -9.19
CA ARG A 149 -3.34 21.07 -8.58
C ARG A 149 -3.00 19.95 -9.57
N GLY A 150 -3.24 20.14 -10.87
CA GLY A 150 -2.96 19.16 -11.91
C GLY A 150 -4.08 18.11 -12.10
N PHE A 151 -5.30 18.39 -11.60
CA PHE A 151 -6.47 17.54 -11.80
C PHE A 151 -7.48 18.26 -12.70
N PRO A 152 -7.36 18.13 -14.03
CA PRO A 152 -8.26 18.79 -14.96
C PRO A 152 -9.67 18.21 -14.90
N CYS A 153 -10.66 19.03 -15.21
CA CYS A 153 -12.03 18.56 -15.41
C CYS A 153 -12.16 17.96 -16.81
N TYR A 154 -12.95 16.89 -16.93
CA TYR A 154 -13.20 16.22 -18.19
C TYR A 154 -14.66 16.33 -18.60
N GLN A 155 -14.89 16.43 -19.91
CA GLN A 155 -16.22 16.34 -20.54
C GLN A 155 -16.46 14.93 -21.09
N ASN A 156 -17.70 14.68 -21.55
CA ASN A 156 -18.11 13.42 -22.16
C ASN A 156 -17.90 12.22 -21.23
N THR A 157 -18.19 12.41 -19.93
CA THR A 157 -18.09 11.39 -18.91
C THR A 157 -19.50 11.02 -18.47
N GLU A 158 -19.86 9.75 -18.61
CA GLU A 158 -21.06 9.17 -18.00
C GLU A 158 -20.70 8.54 -16.66
N ALA A 159 -21.54 8.75 -15.67
CA ALA A 159 -21.35 8.21 -14.33
C ALA A 159 -22.63 7.53 -13.85
N GLU A 160 -22.48 6.31 -13.33
CA GLU A 160 -23.55 5.55 -12.71
C GLU A 160 -23.21 5.34 -11.22
N TYR A 161 -24.18 5.60 -10.36
CA TYR A 161 -24.03 5.42 -8.93
C TYR A 161 -24.73 4.16 -8.45
N PHE A 162 -24.03 3.35 -7.68
CA PHE A 162 -24.58 2.14 -7.06
C PHE A 162 -24.61 2.31 -5.55
N PRO A 163 -25.78 2.17 -4.90
CA PRO A 163 -25.89 2.29 -3.44
C PRO A 163 -25.23 1.13 -2.69
N LEU A 164 -25.11 -0.03 -3.33
CA LEU A 164 -24.49 -1.25 -2.78
C LEU A 164 -23.36 -1.74 -3.69
N GLY A 165 -22.29 -2.25 -3.07
CA GLY A 165 -21.17 -2.84 -3.81
C GLY A 165 -21.54 -4.11 -4.57
N ASP A 166 -22.55 -4.85 -4.11
CA ASP A 166 -23.05 -6.05 -4.78
C ASP A 166 -23.67 -5.71 -6.13
N ASP A 167 -24.45 -4.62 -6.21
CA ASP A 167 -25.06 -4.15 -7.46
C ASP A 167 -23.98 -3.70 -8.45
N ALA A 168 -22.98 -2.93 -7.96
CA ALA A 168 -21.83 -2.51 -8.75
C ALA A 168 -21.02 -3.71 -9.27
N PHE A 169 -20.88 -4.75 -8.46
CA PHE A 169 -20.13 -5.96 -8.82
C PHE A 169 -20.78 -6.71 -9.98
N GLU A 170 -22.09 -6.88 -9.97
CA GLU A 170 -22.81 -7.55 -11.07
C GLU A 170 -22.65 -6.79 -12.40
N VAL A 171 -22.74 -5.46 -12.38
CA VAL A 171 -22.49 -4.62 -13.56
C VAL A 171 -21.03 -4.73 -14.00
N MET A 172 -20.08 -4.69 -13.08
CA MET A 172 -18.66 -4.89 -13.39
C MET A 172 -18.41 -6.23 -14.11
N LEU A 173 -19.01 -7.33 -13.63
CA LEU A 173 -18.87 -8.63 -14.29
C LEU A 173 -19.44 -8.62 -15.71
N GLN A 174 -20.54 -7.89 -15.95
CA GLN A 174 -21.12 -7.74 -17.29
C GLN A 174 -20.18 -6.96 -18.21
N GLU A 175 -19.64 -5.84 -17.75
CA GLU A 175 -18.71 -5.03 -18.54
C GLU A 175 -17.39 -5.79 -18.84
N LEU A 176 -16.86 -6.54 -17.89
CA LEU A 176 -15.72 -7.43 -18.14
C LEU A 176 -16.01 -8.47 -19.22
N LYS A 177 -17.24 -9.04 -19.25
CA LYS A 177 -17.66 -9.98 -20.29
C LYS A 177 -17.85 -9.31 -21.65
N ARG A 178 -18.14 -8.02 -21.72
CA ARG A 178 -18.31 -7.24 -22.95
C ARG A 178 -17.01 -6.77 -23.58
N ALA A 179 -15.92 -6.68 -22.79
CA ALA A 179 -14.62 -6.21 -23.25
C ALA A 179 -14.12 -7.04 -24.44
N GLU A 180 -13.67 -6.37 -25.52
CA GLU A 180 -13.23 -7.01 -26.76
C GLU A 180 -11.73 -6.81 -27.04
N HIS A 181 -11.12 -5.73 -26.54
CA HIS A 181 -9.75 -5.36 -26.87
C HIS A 181 -8.80 -5.48 -25.69
N PHE A 182 -9.14 -4.85 -24.55
CA PHE A 182 -8.29 -4.87 -23.36
C PHE A 182 -9.11 -4.78 -22.08
N ILE A 183 -8.52 -5.26 -20.98
CA ILE A 183 -9.00 -5.11 -19.60
C ILE A 183 -7.80 -4.71 -18.75
N PHE A 184 -7.83 -3.50 -18.18
CA PHE A 184 -6.82 -3.02 -17.24
C PHE A 184 -7.46 -2.80 -15.89
N LEU A 185 -6.96 -3.51 -14.88
CA LEU A 185 -7.46 -3.47 -13.52
C LEU A 185 -6.38 -2.93 -12.58
N GLU A 186 -6.74 -1.99 -11.75
CA GLU A 186 -5.89 -1.46 -10.69
C GLU A 186 -6.63 -1.55 -9.36
N TYR A 187 -6.02 -2.25 -8.39
CA TYR A 187 -6.58 -2.42 -7.06
C TYR A 187 -5.55 -2.13 -5.97
N PHE A 188 -5.96 -1.41 -4.95
CA PHE A 188 -5.14 -1.26 -3.75
C PHE A 188 -5.03 -2.59 -2.98
N ILE A 189 -6.14 -3.31 -2.85
CA ILE A 189 -6.20 -4.60 -2.15
C ILE A 189 -6.86 -5.65 -3.05
N VAL A 190 -6.15 -6.76 -3.24
CA VAL A 190 -6.69 -7.97 -3.83
C VAL A 190 -6.60 -9.08 -2.79
N SER A 191 -7.68 -9.81 -2.61
CA SER A 191 -7.72 -10.98 -1.72
C SER A 191 -8.50 -12.10 -2.38
N GLU A 192 -8.07 -13.34 -2.16
CA GLU A 192 -8.79 -14.52 -2.65
C GLU A 192 -10.16 -14.62 -1.98
N GLY A 193 -11.20 -14.81 -2.78
CA GLY A 193 -12.58 -14.90 -2.33
C GLY A 193 -13.54 -14.97 -3.50
N TYR A 194 -14.84 -14.97 -3.20
CA TYR A 194 -15.89 -15.09 -4.21
C TYR A 194 -15.79 -14.05 -5.32
N MET A 195 -15.73 -12.76 -4.97
CA MET A 195 -15.70 -11.69 -5.96
C MET A 195 -14.46 -11.79 -6.87
N TRP A 196 -13.28 -11.97 -6.27
CA TRP A 196 -12.05 -12.10 -7.03
C TRP A 196 -12.04 -13.36 -7.90
N GLY A 197 -12.54 -14.48 -7.39
CA GLY A 197 -12.66 -15.72 -8.15
C GLY A 197 -13.53 -15.56 -9.42
N ARG A 198 -14.67 -14.87 -9.30
CA ARG A 198 -15.54 -14.56 -10.44
C ARG A 198 -14.89 -13.66 -11.47
N ILE A 199 -14.18 -12.62 -11.01
CA ILE A 199 -13.40 -11.74 -11.90
C ILE A 199 -12.32 -12.56 -12.63
N LEU A 200 -11.52 -13.33 -11.90
CA LEU A 200 -10.41 -14.11 -12.44
C LEU A 200 -10.86 -15.14 -13.48
N GLU A 201 -12.02 -15.75 -13.29
CA GLU A 201 -12.65 -16.66 -14.25
C GLU A 201 -12.90 -15.95 -15.59
N ILE A 202 -13.53 -14.77 -15.55
CA ILE A 202 -13.80 -13.98 -16.75
C ILE A 202 -12.50 -13.51 -17.40
N LEU A 203 -11.53 -13.02 -16.61
CA LEU A 203 -10.24 -12.57 -17.14
C LEU A 203 -9.52 -13.70 -17.90
N THR A 204 -9.53 -14.91 -17.33
CA THR A 204 -8.92 -16.09 -17.95
C THR A 204 -9.61 -16.47 -19.27
N GLU A 205 -10.94 -16.39 -19.33
CA GLU A 205 -11.69 -16.60 -20.56
C GLU A 205 -11.36 -15.54 -21.62
N LYS A 206 -11.26 -14.27 -21.20
CA LYS A 206 -10.94 -13.14 -22.08
C LYS A 206 -9.53 -13.24 -22.67
N VAL A 207 -8.54 -13.62 -21.87
CA VAL A 207 -7.19 -13.91 -22.37
C VAL A 207 -7.20 -14.99 -23.44
N ARG A 208 -7.96 -16.08 -23.25
CA ARG A 208 -8.10 -17.14 -24.27
C ARG A 208 -8.73 -16.65 -25.58
N LYS A 209 -9.54 -15.60 -25.50
CA LYS A 209 -10.14 -14.94 -26.67
C LYS A 209 -9.28 -13.85 -27.29
N GLY A 210 -8.04 -13.65 -26.81
CA GLY A 210 -7.09 -12.68 -27.33
C GLY A 210 -7.24 -11.26 -26.77
N VAL A 211 -8.04 -11.06 -25.74
CA VAL A 211 -8.16 -9.77 -25.04
C VAL A 211 -6.91 -9.55 -24.19
N GLU A 212 -6.29 -8.38 -24.28
CA GLU A 212 -5.16 -7.98 -23.44
C GLU A 212 -5.63 -7.74 -22.02
N VAL A 213 -5.07 -8.48 -21.05
CA VAL A 213 -5.45 -8.32 -19.63
C VAL A 213 -4.24 -7.94 -18.82
N ARG A 214 -4.33 -6.80 -18.11
CA ARG A 214 -3.32 -6.33 -17.16
C ARG A 214 -3.94 -6.10 -15.79
N LEU A 215 -3.23 -6.54 -14.76
CA LEU A 215 -3.60 -6.33 -13.37
C LEU A 215 -2.45 -5.66 -12.62
N MET A 216 -2.77 -4.56 -11.93
CA MET A 216 -1.85 -3.90 -11.01
C MET A 216 -2.48 -3.84 -9.61
N TYR A 217 -1.70 -4.14 -8.57
CA TYR A 217 -2.13 -4.05 -7.18
C TYR A 217 -0.99 -3.69 -6.25
N ASP A 218 -1.32 -3.19 -5.04
CA ASP A 218 -0.31 -2.79 -4.05
C ASP A 218 0.48 -3.99 -3.52
N GLY A 219 1.81 -3.93 -3.67
CA GLY A 219 2.71 -4.99 -3.25
C GLY A 219 2.79 -5.17 -1.73
N THR A 220 2.60 -4.10 -0.94
CA THR A 220 2.67 -4.18 0.53
C THR A 220 1.46 -4.88 1.12
N CYS A 221 0.27 -4.62 0.60
CA CYS A 221 -0.95 -5.31 0.99
C CYS A 221 -0.94 -6.77 0.52
N ALA A 222 -0.40 -7.04 -0.67
CA ALA A 222 -0.31 -8.37 -1.24
C ALA A 222 0.52 -9.35 -0.39
N VAL A 223 1.59 -8.89 0.28
CA VAL A 223 2.43 -9.74 1.16
C VAL A 223 1.61 -10.43 2.25
N ALA A 224 0.60 -9.76 2.78
CA ALA A 224 -0.25 -10.31 3.84
C ALA A 224 -1.44 -11.14 3.32
N LEU A 225 -1.95 -10.82 2.12
CA LEU A 225 -3.23 -11.30 1.63
C LEU A 225 -3.12 -12.34 0.53
N LEU A 226 -2.08 -12.27 -0.31
CA LEU A 226 -1.90 -13.15 -1.44
C LEU A 226 -0.79 -14.20 -1.20
N PRO A 227 -0.87 -15.39 -1.82
CA PRO A 227 0.18 -16.39 -1.77
C PRO A 227 1.49 -15.87 -2.39
N TYR A 228 2.62 -16.35 -1.89
CA TYR A 228 3.91 -16.05 -2.48
C TYR A 228 3.96 -16.45 -3.97
N GLY A 229 4.48 -15.55 -4.80
CA GLY A 229 4.59 -15.78 -6.24
C GLY A 229 3.25 -15.68 -6.99
N TYR A 230 2.26 -14.98 -6.42
CA TYR A 230 0.96 -14.77 -7.04
C TYR A 230 1.03 -14.17 -8.46
N PRO A 231 1.90 -13.16 -8.75
CA PRO A 231 2.07 -12.66 -10.12
C PRO A 231 2.42 -13.75 -11.12
N LYS A 232 3.34 -14.67 -10.76
CA LYS A 232 3.69 -15.81 -11.64
C LYS A 232 2.54 -16.77 -11.91
N LYS A 233 1.56 -16.86 -10.98
CA LYS A 233 0.36 -17.65 -11.22
C LYS A 233 -0.57 -16.95 -12.21
N LEU A 234 -0.71 -15.63 -12.11
CA LEU A 234 -1.48 -14.81 -13.05
C LEU A 234 -0.86 -14.82 -14.45
N GLU A 235 0.46 -14.69 -14.54
CA GLU A 235 1.20 -14.78 -15.81
C GLU A 235 0.99 -16.12 -16.53
N LYS A 236 0.90 -17.23 -15.78
CA LYS A 236 0.56 -18.57 -16.34
C LYS A 236 -0.85 -18.64 -16.92
N LEU A 237 -1.76 -17.78 -16.45
CA LEU A 237 -3.09 -17.62 -17.03
C LEU A 237 -3.10 -16.64 -18.21
N GLY A 238 -1.94 -16.03 -18.54
CA GLY A 238 -1.80 -15.04 -19.59
C GLY A 238 -2.18 -13.61 -19.15
N ILE A 239 -2.33 -13.38 -17.84
CA ILE A 239 -2.63 -12.06 -17.28
C ILE A 239 -1.31 -11.38 -16.90
N ALA A 240 -0.99 -10.24 -17.51
CA ALA A 240 0.17 -9.44 -17.16
C ALA A 240 -0.05 -8.79 -15.79
N CYS A 241 0.98 -8.91 -14.87
CA CYS A 241 0.85 -8.43 -13.50
C CYS A 241 2.15 -7.73 -13.03
#